data_328b8630ae9d7f2d2f9cd3d0cab7bed1
#
_entry.id   328b8630ae9d7f2d2f9cd3d0cab7bed1
#
_cell.length_a   1.000
_cell.length_b   1.000
_cell.length_c   1.000
_cell.angle_alpha   90.00
_cell.angle_beta   90.00
_cell.angle_gamma   90.00
#
_symmetry.space_group_name_H-M   'P 1'
#
loop_
_entity.id
_entity.type
_entity.pdbx_description
1 polymer ?
#
loop_
_entity_poly.entity_id
_entity_poly.type
_entity_poly.pdbx_seq_one_letter_code
_entity_poly.pdbx_strand_id
1 'polypeptide(L)'
;MKLLLPVAGRSSRFPGMRPKWLLTLPNGQLMIEKSLSGINLTNITEIVVIMLEEHKKFVSPENIVESLKKISNGLTVKIHLLSNLTSSQPATVASYLFENDYDFPFFIKDSDNYFEYMPTSDNSVAYIQLSDLKLVDAGSKSYIKINKFDEIELIAEKSIISDKFCCGGYGFNSSKLFLETYNSLGGDKNNDLYVSHIIQENLLNGINYLSYQAKNYEDYGTAEGYYAHVKKVKSIFCDFDGVLVVNSSKFAQPPWQYEPNNENLKFISNYLEDSPYSKLIITTSRPTSEKINIIKFLLKYDICCHEVITDLPHAGRILINDFSKSNPYPSSQSINLVRDSNNLSEYF
;
A
#
# COMPACT_ATOMS: atom_id res chain seq x y z
N MET A 1 -24.98 2.66 2.92
CA MET A 1 -24.55 1.51 2.12
C MET A 1 -23.51 0.70 2.86
N LYS A 2 -23.30 -0.59 2.51
CA LYS A 2 -22.23 -1.41 3.09
C LYS A 2 -20.96 -1.32 2.23
N LEU A 3 -19.78 -1.41 2.87
CA LEU A 3 -18.50 -1.54 2.17
C LEU A 3 -18.00 -2.99 2.34
N LEU A 4 -17.74 -3.68 1.23
CA LEU A 4 -17.30 -5.08 1.21
C LEU A 4 -15.83 -5.17 0.83
N LEU A 5 -15.04 -5.86 1.64
CA LEU A 5 -13.62 -6.14 1.44
C LEU A 5 -13.44 -7.64 1.18
N PRO A 6 -13.50 -8.11 -0.08
CA PRO A 6 -13.35 -9.52 -0.41
C PRO A 6 -11.87 -9.92 -0.38
N VAL A 7 -11.43 -10.53 0.72
CA VAL A 7 -10.02 -10.89 0.96
C VAL A 7 -9.77 -12.40 0.99
N ALA A 8 -10.71 -13.21 0.51
CA ALA A 8 -10.64 -14.67 0.49
C ALA A 8 -9.81 -15.26 -0.68
N GLY A 9 -9.05 -14.44 -1.41
CA GLY A 9 -8.25 -14.89 -2.55
C GLY A 9 -6.99 -15.67 -2.17
N ARG A 10 -6.46 -16.48 -3.12
CA ARG A 10 -5.26 -17.35 -2.93
C ARG A 10 -3.95 -16.59 -2.71
N SER A 11 -3.87 -15.30 -2.97
CA SER A 11 -2.62 -14.52 -2.94
C SER A 11 -1.48 -15.16 -3.76
N SER A 12 -1.80 -15.80 -4.89
CA SER A 12 -0.87 -16.60 -5.71
C SER A 12 0.36 -15.83 -6.20
N ARG A 13 0.23 -14.49 -6.32
CA ARG A 13 1.36 -13.59 -6.67
C ARG A 13 2.33 -13.33 -5.52
N PHE A 14 2.05 -13.89 -4.32
CA PHE A 14 2.87 -13.76 -3.12
C PHE A 14 3.22 -15.16 -2.54
N PRO A 15 3.99 -15.96 -3.29
CA PRO A 15 4.26 -17.35 -2.92
C PRO A 15 5.04 -17.43 -1.60
N GLY A 16 4.60 -18.33 -0.72
CA GLY A 16 5.25 -18.54 0.59
C GLY A 16 5.02 -17.45 1.63
N MET A 17 4.26 -16.40 1.30
CA MET A 17 3.90 -15.32 2.21
C MET A 17 2.53 -15.58 2.88
N ARG A 18 2.25 -14.83 3.95
CA ARG A 18 0.89 -14.72 4.49
C ARG A 18 -0.05 -14.09 3.45
N PRO A 19 -1.38 -14.18 3.61
CA PRO A 19 -2.33 -13.55 2.69
C PRO A 19 -1.97 -12.09 2.42
N LYS A 20 -1.99 -11.66 1.15
CA LYS A 20 -1.46 -10.35 0.73
C LYS A 20 -2.06 -9.17 1.51
N TRP A 21 -3.35 -9.21 1.83
CA TRP A 21 -4.05 -8.17 2.57
C TRP A 21 -3.54 -7.97 4.00
N LEU A 22 -2.81 -8.97 4.55
CA LEU A 22 -2.14 -8.93 5.86
C LEU A 22 -0.66 -8.53 5.78
N LEU A 23 -0.12 -8.23 4.58
CA LEU A 23 1.25 -7.75 4.46
C LEU A 23 1.38 -6.36 5.08
N THR A 24 2.47 -6.15 5.79
CA THR A 24 2.74 -4.90 6.51
C THR A 24 3.49 -3.93 5.61
N LEU A 25 2.99 -2.72 5.47
CA LEU A 25 3.66 -1.62 4.79
C LEU A 25 4.72 -0.97 5.70
N PRO A 26 5.67 -0.18 5.17
CA PRO A 26 6.75 0.40 5.96
C PRO A 26 6.32 1.30 7.12
N ASN A 27 5.14 1.90 7.04
CA ASN A 27 4.56 2.70 8.12
C ASN A 27 3.90 1.88 9.24
N GLY A 28 3.96 0.53 9.16
CA GLY A 28 3.37 -0.39 10.12
C GLY A 28 1.92 -0.77 9.84
N GLN A 29 1.25 -0.14 8.88
CA GLN A 29 -0.12 -0.49 8.47
C GLN A 29 -0.16 -1.81 7.70
N LEU A 30 -1.24 -2.56 7.87
CA LEU A 30 -1.57 -3.67 6.98
C LEU A 30 -2.03 -3.13 5.61
N MET A 31 -1.85 -3.91 4.57
CA MET A 31 -2.30 -3.55 3.21
C MET A 31 -3.80 -3.24 3.17
N ILE A 32 -4.65 -4.01 3.88
CA ILE A 32 -6.09 -3.75 3.99
C ILE A 32 -6.38 -2.41 4.70
N GLU A 33 -5.59 -2.05 5.72
CA GLU A 33 -5.74 -0.77 6.42
C GLU A 33 -5.42 0.41 5.50
N LYS A 34 -4.31 0.33 4.78
CA LYS A 34 -3.93 1.33 3.77
C LYS A 34 -4.99 1.44 2.68
N SER A 35 -5.49 0.31 2.18
CA SER A 35 -6.54 0.26 1.16
C SER A 35 -7.81 0.99 1.61
N LEU A 36 -8.23 0.82 2.86
CA LEU A 36 -9.41 1.48 3.43
C LEU A 36 -9.19 2.97 3.70
N SER A 37 -7.97 3.37 4.07
CA SER A 37 -7.67 4.74 4.52
C SER A 37 -7.90 5.84 3.47
N GLY A 38 -7.95 5.49 2.18
CA GLY A 38 -8.26 6.42 1.09
C GLY A 38 -9.77 6.58 0.82
N ILE A 39 -10.61 5.76 1.45
CA ILE A 39 -12.04 5.79 1.20
C ILE A 39 -12.73 6.74 2.16
N ASN A 40 -13.46 7.71 1.61
CA ASN A 40 -14.35 8.56 2.40
C ASN A 40 -15.58 7.75 2.84
N LEU A 41 -15.69 7.49 4.12
CA LEU A 41 -16.68 6.59 4.70
C LEU A 41 -18.00 7.27 5.07
N THR A 42 -18.23 8.52 4.69
CA THR A 42 -19.44 9.30 5.07
C THR A 42 -20.75 8.57 4.72
N ASN A 43 -20.80 7.89 3.57
CA ASN A 43 -21.98 7.17 3.10
C ASN A 43 -21.98 5.68 3.49
N ILE A 44 -21.00 5.23 4.26
CA ILE A 44 -20.85 3.84 4.68
C ILE A 44 -21.45 3.66 6.07
N THR A 45 -22.29 2.65 6.24
CA THR A 45 -22.93 2.32 7.53
C THR A 45 -22.26 1.10 8.19
N GLU A 46 -21.63 0.24 7.40
CA GLU A 46 -21.01 -0.99 7.85
C GLU A 46 -19.87 -1.40 6.91
N ILE A 47 -18.78 -1.91 7.47
CA ILE A 47 -17.67 -2.52 6.75
C ILE A 47 -17.72 -4.03 6.97
N VAL A 48 -17.65 -4.81 5.90
CA VAL A 48 -17.67 -6.27 5.96
C VAL A 48 -16.39 -6.81 5.33
N VAL A 49 -15.59 -7.52 6.11
CA VAL A 49 -14.39 -8.22 5.64
C VAL A 49 -14.76 -9.68 5.38
N ILE A 50 -14.67 -10.11 4.13
CA ILE A 50 -14.99 -11.48 3.72
C ILE A 50 -13.69 -12.26 3.58
N MET A 51 -13.36 -13.11 4.55
CA MET A 51 -12.07 -13.81 4.65
C MET A 51 -12.23 -15.32 4.83
N LEU A 52 -11.18 -16.07 4.52
CA LEU A 52 -11.14 -17.51 4.78
C LEU A 52 -10.92 -17.81 6.28
N GLU A 53 -11.52 -18.88 6.79
CA GLU A 53 -11.24 -19.39 8.15
C GLU A 53 -9.75 -19.71 8.35
N GLU A 54 -9.07 -20.23 7.33
CA GLU A 54 -7.63 -20.52 7.39
C GLU A 54 -6.77 -19.28 7.63
N HIS A 55 -7.26 -18.07 7.34
CA HIS A 55 -6.53 -16.84 7.64
C HIS A 55 -6.40 -16.56 9.14
N LYS A 56 -7.23 -17.21 9.99
CA LYS A 56 -7.16 -17.11 11.45
C LYS A 56 -5.80 -17.58 12.03
N LYS A 57 -5.05 -18.41 11.30
CA LYS A 57 -3.69 -18.78 11.69
C LYS A 57 -2.67 -17.64 11.65
N PHE A 58 -2.99 -16.54 10.96
CA PHE A 58 -2.12 -15.37 10.83
C PHE A 58 -2.61 -14.18 11.66
N VAL A 59 -3.92 -14.07 11.91
CA VAL A 59 -4.52 -12.93 12.60
C VAL A 59 -5.84 -13.33 13.23
N SER A 60 -6.15 -12.82 14.42
CA SER A 60 -7.49 -12.98 14.99
C SER A 60 -8.48 -12.04 14.32
N PRO A 61 -9.75 -12.48 14.09
CA PRO A 61 -10.81 -11.62 13.57
C PRO A 61 -11.01 -10.34 14.40
N GLU A 62 -10.91 -10.47 15.73
CA GLU A 62 -11.07 -9.36 16.68
C GLU A 62 -10.03 -8.26 16.46
N ASN A 63 -8.76 -8.64 16.23
CA ASN A 63 -7.69 -7.68 15.96
C ASN A 63 -7.93 -6.92 14.66
N ILE A 64 -8.45 -7.56 13.62
CA ILE A 64 -8.82 -6.89 12.36
C ILE A 64 -9.99 -5.94 12.59
N VAL A 65 -11.02 -6.37 13.32
CA VAL A 65 -12.15 -5.50 13.66
C VAL A 65 -11.68 -4.27 14.42
N GLU A 66 -10.83 -4.44 15.44
CA GLU A 66 -10.29 -3.31 16.23
C GLU A 66 -9.46 -2.36 15.38
N SER A 67 -8.58 -2.90 14.55
CA SER A 67 -7.71 -2.14 13.66
C SER A 67 -8.51 -1.31 12.66
N LEU A 68 -9.47 -1.91 11.95
CA LEU A 68 -10.30 -1.21 10.98
C LEU A 68 -11.25 -0.21 11.63
N LYS A 69 -11.76 -0.47 12.85
CA LYS A 69 -12.55 0.52 13.61
C LYS A 69 -11.77 1.79 13.93
N LYS A 70 -10.47 1.69 14.23
CA LYS A 70 -9.61 2.87 14.48
C LYS A 70 -9.51 3.76 13.23
N ILE A 71 -9.43 3.17 12.05
CA ILE A 71 -9.34 3.88 10.77
C ILE A 71 -10.69 4.45 10.33
N SER A 72 -11.78 3.72 10.62
CA SER A 72 -13.14 4.05 10.17
C SER A 72 -13.94 4.91 11.16
N ASN A 73 -13.28 5.60 12.09
CA ASN A 73 -13.94 6.44 13.11
C ASN A 73 -15.06 5.71 13.88
N GLY A 74 -14.84 4.42 14.18
CA GLY A 74 -15.76 3.62 15.00
C GLY A 74 -16.95 3.03 14.25
N LEU A 75 -16.96 3.02 12.92
CA LEU A 75 -17.98 2.30 12.15
C LEU A 75 -18.04 0.82 12.55
N THR A 76 -19.23 0.23 12.39
CA THR A 76 -19.41 -1.21 12.57
C THR A 76 -18.56 -1.98 11.54
N VAL A 77 -17.68 -2.86 12.04
CA VAL A 77 -16.88 -3.78 11.22
C VAL A 77 -17.31 -5.20 11.54
N LYS A 78 -17.69 -5.97 10.53
CA LYS A 78 -18.05 -7.39 10.61
C LYS A 78 -17.08 -8.25 9.85
N ILE A 79 -16.86 -9.44 10.35
CA ILE A 79 -16.10 -10.49 9.64
C ILE A 79 -17.09 -11.55 9.17
N HIS A 80 -17.08 -11.81 7.86
CA HIS A 80 -17.75 -12.94 7.25
C HIS A 80 -16.71 -14.01 6.95
N LEU A 81 -16.88 -15.19 7.53
CA LEU A 81 -15.91 -16.30 7.45
C LEU A 81 -16.35 -17.31 6.40
N LEU A 82 -15.45 -17.65 5.50
CA LEU A 82 -15.64 -18.70 4.52
C LEU A 82 -14.81 -19.93 4.88
N SER A 83 -15.46 -21.08 4.94
CA SER A 83 -14.79 -22.36 5.22
C SER A 83 -13.90 -22.82 4.05
N ASN A 84 -14.28 -22.45 2.82
CA ASN A 84 -13.58 -22.87 1.62
C ASN A 84 -13.27 -21.69 0.70
N LEU A 85 -12.23 -21.86 -0.11
CA LEU A 85 -11.86 -20.91 -1.15
C LEU A 85 -13.00 -20.82 -2.19
N THR A 86 -13.34 -19.60 -2.60
CA THR A 86 -14.31 -19.33 -3.66
C THR A 86 -13.64 -19.39 -5.04
N SER A 87 -14.46 -19.60 -6.08
CA SER A 87 -14.02 -19.67 -7.47
C SER A 87 -13.48 -18.34 -8.01
N SER A 88 -14.01 -17.20 -7.50
CA SER A 88 -13.72 -15.86 -8.01
C SER A 88 -14.02 -14.78 -6.96
N GLN A 89 -13.63 -13.53 -7.25
CA GLN A 89 -13.98 -12.40 -6.39
C GLN A 89 -15.51 -12.16 -6.33
N PRO A 90 -16.27 -12.18 -7.43
CA PRO A 90 -17.74 -12.14 -7.36
C PRO A 90 -18.34 -13.27 -6.52
N ALA A 91 -17.78 -14.49 -6.56
CA ALA A 91 -18.21 -15.59 -5.71
C ALA A 91 -17.96 -15.30 -4.22
N THR A 92 -16.82 -14.68 -3.89
CA THR A 92 -16.54 -14.22 -2.51
C THR A 92 -17.59 -13.20 -2.04
N VAL A 93 -17.95 -12.24 -2.89
CA VAL A 93 -18.99 -11.24 -2.57
C VAL A 93 -20.36 -11.89 -2.45
N ALA A 94 -20.73 -12.73 -3.42
CA ALA A 94 -22.01 -13.43 -3.45
C ALA A 94 -22.25 -14.30 -2.19
N SER A 95 -21.19 -14.94 -1.66
CA SER A 95 -21.31 -15.75 -0.43
C SER A 95 -21.86 -14.95 0.75
N TYR A 96 -21.43 -13.70 0.91
CA TYR A 96 -21.97 -12.80 1.94
C TYR A 96 -23.38 -12.31 1.58
N LEU A 97 -23.62 -11.98 0.31
CA LEU A 97 -24.93 -11.43 -0.12
C LEU A 97 -26.04 -12.45 0.01
N PHE A 98 -25.78 -13.75 -0.25
CA PHE A 98 -26.78 -14.83 -0.10
C PHE A 98 -27.30 -15.02 1.34
N GLU A 99 -26.56 -14.57 2.35
CA GLU A 99 -26.97 -14.64 3.75
C GLU A 99 -27.93 -13.50 4.15
N ASN A 100 -28.24 -12.57 3.24
CA ASN A 100 -29.06 -11.41 3.52
C ASN A 100 -30.36 -11.43 2.69
N ASP A 101 -31.49 -11.52 3.36
CA ASP A 101 -32.82 -11.61 2.71
C ASP A 101 -33.33 -10.29 2.14
N TYR A 102 -32.72 -9.16 2.50
CA TYR A 102 -33.14 -7.82 2.07
C TYR A 102 -32.19 -7.22 1.05
N ASP A 103 -32.70 -6.36 0.19
CA ASP A 103 -31.92 -5.65 -0.81
C ASP A 103 -31.26 -4.40 -0.23
N PHE A 104 -29.99 -4.16 -0.59
CA PHE A 104 -29.24 -3.00 -0.13
C PHE A 104 -28.13 -2.58 -1.10
N PRO A 105 -27.77 -1.28 -1.14
CA PRO A 105 -26.64 -0.81 -1.89
C PRO A 105 -25.33 -1.15 -1.17
N PHE A 106 -24.28 -1.49 -1.95
CA PHE A 106 -22.96 -1.80 -1.42
C PHE A 106 -21.83 -1.35 -2.35
N PHE A 107 -20.64 -1.23 -1.80
CA PHE A 107 -19.43 -0.89 -2.51
C PHE A 107 -18.37 -1.97 -2.28
N ILE A 108 -17.83 -2.53 -3.35
CA ILE A 108 -16.69 -3.46 -3.31
C ILE A 108 -15.42 -2.63 -3.37
N LYS A 109 -14.46 -2.90 -2.47
CA LYS A 109 -13.12 -2.31 -2.50
C LYS A 109 -12.06 -3.41 -2.49
N ASP A 110 -11.19 -3.39 -3.50
CA ASP A 110 -10.01 -4.25 -3.51
C ASP A 110 -9.06 -3.90 -2.36
N SER A 111 -8.47 -4.91 -1.74
CA SER A 111 -7.65 -4.75 -0.54
C SER A 111 -6.15 -4.57 -0.82
N ASP A 112 -5.73 -4.58 -2.10
CA ASP A 112 -4.33 -4.60 -2.53
C ASP A 112 -3.92 -3.36 -3.33
N ASN A 113 -4.66 -2.27 -3.15
CA ASN A 113 -4.37 -0.97 -3.73
C ASN A 113 -4.89 0.15 -2.85
N TYR A 114 -4.34 1.33 -3.00
CA TYR A 114 -4.80 2.57 -2.38
C TYR A 114 -5.29 3.54 -3.45
N PHE A 115 -6.38 4.23 -3.17
CA PHE A 115 -6.84 5.40 -3.91
C PHE A 115 -7.81 6.20 -3.04
N GLU A 116 -7.91 7.49 -3.33
CA GLU A 116 -8.87 8.38 -2.67
C GLU A 116 -10.18 8.43 -3.44
N TYR A 117 -11.27 8.11 -2.76
CA TYR A 117 -12.60 8.02 -3.37
C TYR A 117 -13.72 8.18 -2.33
N MET A 118 -14.84 8.72 -2.76
CA MET A 118 -16.09 8.79 -1.96
C MET A 118 -17.16 7.91 -2.60
N PRO A 119 -17.47 6.73 -2.02
CA PRO A 119 -18.51 5.86 -2.55
C PRO A 119 -19.90 6.50 -2.53
N THR A 120 -20.66 6.26 -3.59
CA THR A 120 -22.08 6.62 -3.71
C THR A 120 -22.95 5.37 -3.71
N SER A 121 -24.25 5.51 -3.44
CA SER A 121 -25.20 4.39 -3.48
C SER A 121 -25.60 3.97 -4.90
N ASP A 122 -25.03 4.62 -5.92
CA ASP A 122 -25.33 4.34 -7.32
C ASP A 122 -24.51 3.17 -7.84
N ASN A 123 -24.95 2.58 -8.96
CA ASN A 123 -24.12 1.71 -9.76
C ASN A 123 -22.94 2.55 -10.29
N SER A 124 -21.72 2.19 -9.93
CA SER A 124 -20.56 3.03 -10.22
C SER A 124 -19.25 2.25 -10.33
N VAL A 125 -18.29 2.82 -11.05
CA VAL A 125 -16.92 2.33 -11.11
C VAL A 125 -15.95 3.47 -10.81
N ALA A 126 -15.05 3.23 -9.87
CA ALA A 126 -13.92 4.10 -9.63
C ALA A 126 -12.82 3.81 -10.65
N TYR A 127 -12.32 4.84 -11.34
CA TYR A 127 -11.27 4.72 -12.33
C TYR A 127 -10.12 5.69 -12.12
N ILE A 128 -8.97 5.35 -12.71
CA ILE A 128 -7.78 6.21 -12.82
C ILE A 128 -7.41 6.36 -14.28
N GLN A 129 -6.90 7.53 -14.68
CA GLN A 129 -6.32 7.73 -15.99
C GLN A 129 -4.88 7.20 -16.05
N LEU A 130 -4.51 6.54 -17.15
CA LEU A 130 -3.14 6.03 -17.35
C LEU A 130 -2.09 7.13 -17.32
N SER A 131 -2.43 8.36 -17.79
CA SER A 131 -1.55 9.52 -17.73
C SER A 131 -1.14 9.92 -16.31
N ASP A 132 -1.92 9.56 -15.30
CA ASP A 132 -1.69 9.95 -13.92
C ASP A 132 -0.68 9.02 -13.21
N LEU A 133 -0.13 8.03 -13.93
CA LEU A 133 0.71 6.99 -13.36
C LEU A 133 2.06 6.86 -14.05
N LYS A 134 3.09 6.58 -13.25
CA LYS A 134 4.46 6.35 -13.74
C LYS A 134 4.73 4.88 -14.09
N LEU A 135 4.03 3.92 -13.49
CA LEU A 135 4.22 2.47 -13.66
C LEU A 135 2.92 1.71 -13.34
N VAL A 136 2.33 1.05 -14.34
CA VAL A 136 1.20 0.13 -14.17
C VAL A 136 1.38 -1.04 -15.11
N ASP A 137 1.12 -2.27 -14.63
CA ASP A 137 0.89 -3.42 -15.50
C ASP A 137 -0.48 -3.25 -16.17
N ALA A 138 -0.47 -2.54 -17.31
CA ALA A 138 -1.66 -2.19 -18.06
C ALA A 138 -2.44 -3.44 -18.52
N GLY A 139 -1.76 -4.55 -18.79
CA GLY A 139 -2.36 -5.79 -19.27
C GLY A 139 -3.19 -6.55 -18.23
N SER A 140 -3.06 -6.22 -16.95
CA SER A 140 -3.75 -6.90 -15.85
C SER A 140 -4.99 -6.18 -15.33
N LYS A 141 -5.35 -5.02 -15.91
CA LYS A 141 -6.46 -4.17 -15.44
C LYS A 141 -7.70 -4.29 -16.32
N SER A 142 -8.87 -4.04 -15.73
CA SER A 142 -10.11 -3.79 -16.49
C SER A 142 -10.16 -2.34 -16.92
N TYR A 143 -10.74 -2.07 -18.10
CA TYR A 143 -10.83 -0.72 -18.66
C TYR A 143 -12.28 -0.35 -18.92
N ILE A 144 -12.60 0.97 -18.82
CA ILE A 144 -13.92 1.50 -19.12
C ILE A 144 -13.86 2.50 -20.26
N LYS A 145 -14.89 2.51 -21.10
CA LYS A 145 -15.19 3.59 -22.05
C LYS A 145 -16.42 4.33 -21.54
N ILE A 146 -16.34 5.65 -21.50
CA ILE A 146 -17.38 6.52 -20.97
C ILE A 146 -17.93 7.48 -22.04
N ASN A 147 -19.16 7.88 -21.91
CA ASN A 147 -19.79 8.92 -22.74
C ASN A 147 -19.56 10.33 -22.13
N LYS A 148 -20.11 11.35 -22.77
CA LYS A 148 -19.99 12.75 -22.32
C LYS A 148 -20.74 13.10 -21.02
N PHE A 149 -21.50 12.15 -20.47
CA PHE A 149 -22.25 12.29 -19.22
C PHE A 149 -21.65 11.48 -18.09
N ASP A 150 -20.40 10.99 -18.25
CA ASP A 150 -19.70 10.11 -17.33
C ASP A 150 -20.37 8.72 -17.12
N GLU A 151 -21.28 8.34 -18.02
CA GLU A 151 -21.90 7.00 -18.01
C GLU A 151 -20.99 6.02 -18.73
N ILE A 152 -20.91 4.79 -18.21
CA ILE A 152 -20.08 3.72 -18.78
C ILE A 152 -20.80 3.12 -19.97
N GLU A 153 -20.20 3.21 -21.16
CA GLU A 153 -20.67 2.56 -22.39
C GLU A 153 -20.16 1.12 -22.50
N LEU A 154 -18.95 0.86 -22.01
CA LEU A 154 -18.31 -0.44 -22.13
C LEU A 154 -17.30 -0.61 -20.98
N ILE A 155 -17.22 -1.83 -20.44
CA ILE A 155 -16.17 -2.29 -19.56
C ILE A 155 -15.55 -3.56 -20.13
N ALA A 156 -14.22 -3.69 -20.12
CA ALA A 156 -13.53 -4.85 -20.64
C ALA A 156 -12.45 -5.33 -19.66
N GLU A 157 -12.46 -6.62 -19.36
CA GLU A 157 -11.46 -7.25 -18.51
C GLU A 157 -10.17 -7.50 -19.30
N LYS A 158 -9.02 -7.07 -18.74
CA LYS A 158 -7.67 -7.28 -19.31
C LYS A 158 -7.51 -6.86 -20.78
N SER A 159 -8.30 -5.91 -21.23
CA SER A 159 -8.28 -5.41 -22.60
C SER A 159 -8.27 -3.89 -22.60
N ILE A 160 -7.24 -3.29 -23.18
CA ILE A 160 -7.04 -1.84 -23.20
C ILE A 160 -7.97 -1.25 -24.28
N ILE A 161 -9.11 -0.73 -23.87
CA ILE A 161 -10.13 -0.09 -24.74
C ILE A 161 -10.15 1.44 -24.60
N SER A 162 -9.41 2.00 -23.66
CA SER A 162 -9.32 3.42 -23.37
C SER A 162 -8.08 3.72 -22.50
N ASP A 163 -7.92 4.97 -22.11
CA ASP A 163 -6.92 5.43 -21.12
C ASP A 163 -7.42 5.38 -19.67
N LYS A 164 -8.60 4.80 -19.40
CA LYS A 164 -9.25 4.75 -18.08
C LYS A 164 -9.38 3.31 -17.60
N PHE A 165 -8.66 2.97 -16.53
CA PHE A 165 -8.76 1.64 -15.94
C PHE A 165 -9.47 1.64 -14.58
N CYS A 166 -10.15 0.54 -14.27
CA CYS A 166 -10.81 0.31 -12.99
C CYS A 166 -9.75 0.14 -11.89
N CYS A 167 -9.83 0.97 -10.86
CA CYS A 167 -8.85 0.93 -9.76
C CYS A 167 -9.27 0.02 -8.59
N GLY A 168 -10.28 -0.83 -8.76
CA GLY A 168 -10.72 -1.80 -7.74
C GLY A 168 -11.77 -1.24 -6.77
N GLY A 169 -12.58 -0.29 -7.23
CA GLY A 169 -13.73 0.25 -6.51
C GLY A 169 -15.00 0.15 -7.35
N TYR A 170 -16.03 -0.56 -6.86
CA TYR A 170 -17.26 -0.84 -7.61
C TYR A 170 -18.49 -0.66 -6.75
N GLY A 171 -19.38 0.25 -7.12
CA GLY A 171 -20.69 0.50 -6.47
C GLY A 171 -21.81 -0.29 -7.14
N PHE A 172 -22.69 -0.84 -6.32
CA PHE A 172 -23.92 -1.50 -6.74
C PHE A 172 -25.08 -0.98 -5.90
N ASN A 173 -26.14 -0.55 -6.56
CA ASN A 173 -27.33 -0.04 -5.88
C ASN A 173 -28.25 -1.14 -5.35
N SER A 174 -28.07 -2.39 -5.79
CA SER A 174 -28.88 -3.54 -5.41
C SER A 174 -28.05 -4.81 -5.27
N SER A 175 -28.07 -5.41 -4.08
CA SER A 175 -27.48 -6.72 -3.80
C SER A 175 -28.20 -7.86 -4.53
N LYS A 176 -29.53 -7.74 -4.69
CA LYS A 176 -30.32 -8.74 -5.42
C LYS A 176 -29.97 -8.76 -6.90
N LEU A 177 -29.90 -7.60 -7.53
CA LEU A 177 -29.47 -7.50 -8.94
C LEU A 177 -28.09 -8.09 -9.16
N PHE A 178 -27.13 -7.81 -8.25
CA PHE A 178 -25.81 -8.43 -8.32
C PHE A 178 -25.90 -9.97 -8.31
N LEU A 179 -26.68 -10.55 -7.39
CA LEU A 179 -26.84 -12.01 -7.28
C LEU A 179 -27.56 -12.62 -8.48
N GLU A 180 -28.56 -11.95 -9.03
CA GLU A 180 -29.26 -12.37 -10.25
C GLU A 180 -28.28 -12.44 -11.43
N THR A 181 -27.50 -11.39 -11.64
CA THR A 181 -26.49 -11.33 -12.70
C THR A 181 -25.33 -12.32 -12.46
N TYR A 182 -24.89 -12.48 -11.22
CA TYR A 182 -23.88 -13.48 -10.86
C TYR A 182 -24.34 -14.90 -11.23
N ASN A 183 -25.58 -15.25 -10.92
CA ASN A 183 -26.15 -16.55 -11.23
C ASN A 183 -26.34 -16.75 -12.75
N SER A 184 -26.78 -15.74 -13.49
CA SER A 184 -26.93 -15.81 -14.96
C SER A 184 -25.61 -16.07 -15.69
N LEU A 185 -24.49 -15.56 -15.14
CA LEU A 185 -23.15 -15.76 -15.65
C LEU A 185 -22.51 -17.11 -15.23
N GLY A 186 -23.28 -18.02 -14.64
CA GLY A 186 -22.86 -19.35 -14.22
C GLY A 186 -22.45 -19.47 -12.76
N GLY A 187 -22.42 -18.39 -12.01
CA GLY A 187 -22.16 -18.39 -10.56
C GLY A 187 -20.84 -19.08 -10.20
N ASP A 188 -20.87 -19.95 -9.19
CA ASP A 188 -19.70 -20.70 -8.71
C ASP A 188 -19.05 -21.65 -9.73
N LYS A 189 -19.75 -21.96 -10.83
CA LYS A 189 -19.21 -22.80 -11.90
C LYS A 189 -18.26 -22.06 -12.82
N ASN A 190 -18.26 -20.73 -12.80
CA ASN A 190 -17.40 -19.88 -13.61
C ASN A 190 -16.17 -19.42 -12.80
N ASN A 191 -15.03 -20.09 -13.02
CA ASN A 191 -13.77 -19.80 -12.31
C ASN A 191 -13.04 -18.53 -12.81
N ASP A 192 -13.45 -17.98 -13.95
CA ASP A 192 -12.84 -16.79 -14.57
C ASP A 192 -13.78 -15.55 -14.50
N LEU A 193 -14.69 -15.53 -13.53
CA LEU A 193 -15.61 -14.43 -13.36
C LEU A 193 -14.95 -13.28 -12.61
N TYR A 194 -15.05 -12.07 -13.17
CA TYR A 194 -14.58 -10.81 -12.57
C TYR A 194 -15.77 -9.89 -12.29
N VAL A 195 -15.59 -8.91 -11.40
CA VAL A 195 -16.63 -7.88 -11.14
C VAL A 195 -16.97 -7.10 -12.40
N SER A 196 -15.99 -6.86 -13.27
CA SER A 196 -16.18 -6.25 -14.59
C SER A 196 -17.16 -7.01 -15.48
N HIS A 197 -17.23 -8.35 -15.41
CA HIS A 197 -18.19 -9.16 -16.17
C HIS A 197 -19.63 -8.96 -15.64
N ILE A 198 -19.81 -8.85 -14.31
CA ILE A 198 -21.11 -8.54 -13.72
C ILE A 198 -21.61 -7.16 -14.22
N ILE A 199 -20.70 -6.16 -14.23
CA ILE A 199 -21.02 -4.81 -14.71
C ILE A 199 -21.35 -4.84 -16.21
N GLN A 200 -20.54 -5.54 -17.01
CA GLN A 200 -20.78 -5.66 -18.45
C GLN A 200 -22.13 -6.28 -18.76
N GLU A 201 -22.49 -7.37 -18.10
CA GLU A 201 -23.79 -8.01 -18.27
C GLU A 201 -24.96 -7.07 -17.88
N ASN A 202 -24.81 -6.34 -16.78
CA ASN A 202 -25.78 -5.34 -16.37
C ASN A 202 -25.92 -4.22 -17.42
N LEU A 203 -24.83 -3.73 -18.00
CA LEU A 203 -24.88 -2.73 -19.08
C LEU A 203 -25.63 -3.28 -20.32
N LEU A 204 -25.38 -4.53 -20.70
CA LEU A 204 -26.10 -5.18 -21.81
C LEU A 204 -27.60 -5.33 -21.54
N ASN A 205 -27.98 -5.47 -20.28
CA ASN A 205 -29.39 -5.51 -19.82
C ASN A 205 -29.99 -4.10 -19.57
N GLY A 206 -29.32 -3.03 -19.98
CA GLY A 206 -29.81 -1.66 -19.90
C GLY A 206 -29.69 -1.00 -18.52
N ILE A 207 -28.89 -1.56 -17.62
CA ILE A 207 -28.62 -0.96 -16.30
C ILE A 207 -27.46 0.03 -16.44
N ASN A 208 -27.70 1.28 -16.10
CA ASN A 208 -26.69 2.34 -16.19
C ASN A 208 -25.69 2.26 -15.03
N TYR A 209 -24.42 2.55 -15.37
CA TYR A 209 -23.31 2.74 -14.42
C TYR A 209 -22.66 4.09 -14.65
N LEU A 210 -22.37 4.81 -13.57
CA LEU A 210 -21.59 6.05 -13.57
C LEU A 210 -20.11 5.76 -13.36
N SER A 211 -19.27 6.59 -13.93
CA SER A 211 -17.84 6.53 -13.71
C SER A 211 -17.37 7.71 -12.87
N TYR A 212 -16.49 7.45 -11.90
CA TYR A 212 -15.92 8.50 -11.07
C TYR A 212 -14.41 8.37 -11.01
N GLN A 213 -13.71 9.48 -11.26
CA GLN A 213 -12.26 9.50 -11.18
C GLN A 213 -11.80 9.48 -9.73
N ALA A 214 -11.00 8.49 -9.38
CA ALA A 214 -10.28 8.41 -8.12
C ALA A 214 -8.94 9.15 -8.22
N LYS A 215 -8.26 9.35 -7.09
CA LYS A 215 -6.99 10.08 -6.99
C LYS A 215 -5.94 9.27 -6.23
N ASN A 216 -4.67 9.63 -6.39
CA ASN A 216 -3.57 9.13 -5.58
C ASN A 216 -3.46 7.59 -5.53
N TYR A 217 -3.56 6.95 -6.72
CA TYR A 217 -3.53 5.50 -6.84
C TYR A 217 -2.14 4.91 -6.55
N GLU A 218 -2.11 3.87 -5.72
CA GLU A 218 -0.94 3.06 -5.44
C GLU A 218 -1.30 1.57 -5.58
N ASP A 219 -0.49 0.79 -6.32
CA ASP A 219 -0.74 -0.63 -6.58
C ASP A 219 0.20 -1.52 -5.75
N TYR A 220 -0.36 -2.39 -4.93
CA TYR A 220 0.34 -3.40 -4.13
C TYR A 220 -0.02 -4.83 -4.54
N GLY A 221 -0.79 -4.99 -5.63
CA GLY A 221 -1.40 -6.27 -6.04
C GLY A 221 -0.40 -7.31 -6.57
N THR A 222 0.86 -6.93 -6.81
CA THR A 222 1.96 -7.84 -7.18
C THR A 222 3.09 -7.77 -6.17
N ALA A 223 3.89 -8.85 -6.07
CA ALA A 223 5.08 -8.84 -5.20
C ALA A 223 6.05 -7.73 -5.61
N GLU A 224 6.24 -7.49 -6.90
CA GLU A 224 7.10 -6.42 -7.41
C GLU A 224 6.60 -5.04 -6.99
N GLY A 225 5.31 -4.74 -7.17
CA GLY A 225 4.69 -3.48 -6.75
C GLY A 225 4.81 -3.26 -5.24
N TYR A 226 4.50 -4.28 -4.44
CA TYR A 226 4.65 -4.24 -2.99
C TYR A 226 6.10 -3.96 -2.56
N TYR A 227 7.08 -4.70 -3.11
CA TYR A 227 8.49 -4.50 -2.77
C TYR A 227 9.03 -3.16 -3.27
N ALA A 228 8.52 -2.62 -4.38
CA ALA A 228 8.90 -1.28 -4.83
C ALA A 228 8.55 -0.20 -3.78
N HIS A 229 7.42 -0.36 -3.09
CA HIS A 229 7.06 0.51 -1.96
C HIS A 229 7.91 0.25 -0.71
N VAL A 230 8.14 -1.03 -0.35
CA VAL A 230 8.93 -1.39 0.82
C VAL A 230 10.39 -0.94 0.67
N LYS A 231 10.99 -1.08 -0.51
CA LYS A 231 12.39 -0.71 -0.76
C LYS A 231 12.67 0.79 -0.69
N LYS A 232 11.67 1.64 -0.94
CA LYS A 232 11.82 3.10 -0.85
C LYS A 232 12.07 3.59 0.57
N VAL A 233 11.65 2.82 1.58
CA VAL A 233 11.75 3.22 2.98
C VAL A 233 12.90 2.47 3.65
N LYS A 234 13.80 3.19 4.29
CA LYS A 234 14.99 2.62 4.93
C LYS A 234 15.21 3.19 6.34
N SER A 235 15.73 2.36 7.22
CA SER A 235 16.42 2.81 8.42
C SER A 235 17.90 2.96 8.10
N ILE A 236 18.37 4.19 7.96
CA ILE A 236 19.74 4.51 7.53
C ILE A 236 20.60 4.73 8.77
N PHE A 237 21.56 3.84 9.01
CA PHE A 237 22.61 4.00 10.02
C PHE A 237 23.82 4.65 9.32
N CYS A 238 23.99 5.95 9.53
CA CYS A 238 25.00 6.75 8.82
C CYS A 238 26.11 7.18 9.76
N ASP A 239 27.36 6.94 9.37
CA ASP A 239 28.51 7.53 10.05
C ASP A 239 28.53 9.04 9.83
N PHE A 240 28.99 9.80 10.82
CA PHE A 240 29.00 11.25 10.73
C PHE A 240 30.29 11.76 10.10
N ASP A 241 31.45 11.38 10.68
CA ASP A 241 32.77 11.85 10.27
C ASP A 241 33.28 11.08 9.04
N GLY A 242 33.64 11.79 7.99
CA GLY A 242 34.05 11.21 6.72
C GLY A 242 32.92 10.82 5.77
N VAL A 243 31.63 11.04 6.18
CA VAL A 243 30.46 10.82 5.34
C VAL A 243 29.64 12.10 5.19
N LEU A 244 29.13 12.67 6.28
CA LEU A 244 28.32 13.91 6.27
C LEU A 244 29.12 15.16 6.53
N VAL A 245 30.24 15.02 7.22
CA VAL A 245 31.26 16.05 7.38
C VAL A 245 32.62 15.48 7.01
N VAL A 246 33.55 16.34 6.64
CA VAL A 246 34.95 15.96 6.45
C VAL A 246 35.48 15.36 7.74
N ASN A 247 36.24 14.30 7.63
CA ASN A 247 36.73 13.54 8.78
C ASN A 247 37.48 14.42 9.77
N SER A 248 37.06 14.36 11.02
CA SER A 248 37.66 15.11 12.12
C SER A 248 37.88 14.24 13.35
N SER A 249 38.60 14.74 14.33
CA SER A 249 38.88 14.02 15.58
C SER A 249 39.05 14.97 16.76
N LYS A 250 39.14 14.43 17.97
CA LYS A 250 39.48 15.19 19.19
C LYS A 250 40.86 15.85 19.14
N PHE A 251 41.74 15.43 18.23
CA PHE A 251 43.09 15.96 18.05
C PHE A 251 43.19 17.01 16.95
N ALA A 252 42.10 17.26 16.22
CA ALA A 252 42.03 18.35 15.23
C ALA A 252 42.09 19.72 15.88
N GLN A 253 42.40 20.76 15.10
CA GLN A 253 42.44 22.16 15.57
C GLN A 253 41.50 23.03 14.73
N PRO A 254 40.33 23.47 15.27
CA PRO A 254 39.74 23.05 16.55
C PRO A 254 39.31 21.58 16.59
N PRO A 255 39.11 20.99 17.79
CA PRO A 255 38.56 19.62 17.88
C PRO A 255 37.15 19.52 17.27
N TRP A 256 36.84 18.37 16.70
CA TRP A 256 35.48 18.04 16.19
C TRP A 256 34.92 19.08 15.21
N GLN A 257 35.65 19.31 14.12
CA GLN A 257 35.23 20.25 13.09
C GLN A 257 33.93 19.80 12.40
N TYR A 258 33.20 20.77 11.82
CA TYR A 258 31.93 20.59 11.13
C TYR A 258 32.04 21.10 9.69
N GLU A 259 33.12 20.75 8.98
CA GLU A 259 33.25 21.04 7.56
C GLU A 259 32.27 20.16 6.77
N PRO A 260 31.28 20.73 6.04
CA PRO A 260 30.21 19.95 5.45
C PRO A 260 30.65 19.18 4.20
N ASN A 261 30.20 17.93 4.05
CA ASN A 261 30.14 17.23 2.77
C ASN A 261 28.79 17.55 2.12
N ASN A 262 28.75 18.65 1.36
CA ASN A 262 27.51 19.23 0.86
C ASN A 262 26.71 18.29 -0.04
N GLU A 263 27.37 17.50 -0.90
CA GLU A 263 26.67 16.60 -1.82
C GLU A 263 25.96 15.46 -1.06
N ASN A 264 26.66 14.85 -0.09
CA ASN A 264 26.05 13.80 0.74
C ASN A 264 24.94 14.33 1.64
N LEU A 265 25.11 15.52 2.22
CA LEU A 265 24.07 16.18 3.02
C LEU A 265 22.82 16.48 2.17
N LYS A 266 23.00 17.06 0.98
CA LYS A 266 21.89 17.32 0.04
C LYS A 266 21.19 16.04 -0.38
N PHE A 267 21.95 14.98 -0.68
CA PHE A 267 21.38 13.69 -1.04
C PHE A 267 20.52 13.13 0.10
N ILE A 268 20.99 13.12 1.35
CA ILE A 268 20.24 12.62 2.52
C ILE A 268 18.99 13.48 2.76
N SER A 269 19.09 14.81 2.66
CA SER A 269 17.93 15.71 2.81
C SER A 269 16.83 15.37 1.80
N ASN A 270 17.16 15.32 0.52
CA ASN A 270 16.22 14.98 -0.55
C ASN A 270 15.63 13.57 -0.36
N TYR A 271 16.47 12.60 0.01
CA TYR A 271 16.01 11.22 0.24
C TYR A 271 14.98 11.13 1.37
N LEU A 272 15.18 11.85 2.46
CA LEU A 272 14.25 11.87 3.60
C LEU A 272 12.95 12.62 3.25
N GLU A 273 13.01 13.66 2.43
CA GLU A 273 11.84 14.37 1.91
C GLU A 273 10.99 13.46 1.00
N ASP A 274 11.64 12.76 0.06
CA ASP A 274 10.98 11.83 -0.87
C ASP A 274 10.47 10.55 -0.18
N SER A 275 10.98 10.24 1.02
CA SER A 275 10.66 9.02 1.76
C SER A 275 10.39 9.31 3.24
N PRO A 276 9.24 9.89 3.58
CA PRO A 276 8.94 10.43 4.92
C PRO A 276 8.89 9.37 6.04
N TYR A 277 8.74 8.09 5.70
CA TYR A 277 8.81 6.99 6.67
C TYR A 277 10.23 6.47 6.91
N SER A 278 11.21 6.89 6.12
CA SER A 278 12.62 6.57 6.35
C SER A 278 13.13 7.25 7.63
N LYS A 279 14.07 6.59 8.30
CA LYS A 279 14.67 7.10 9.53
C LYS A 279 16.19 7.19 9.37
N LEU A 280 16.75 8.32 9.74
CA LEU A 280 18.20 8.53 9.81
C LEU A 280 18.66 8.39 11.26
N ILE A 281 19.58 7.48 11.48
CA ILE A 281 20.27 7.28 12.76
C ILE A 281 21.75 7.61 12.52
N ILE A 282 22.23 8.64 13.17
CA ILE A 282 23.65 9.00 13.13
C ILE A 282 24.43 8.12 14.09
N THR A 283 25.57 7.60 13.63
CA THR A 283 26.50 6.82 14.44
C THR A 283 27.86 7.50 14.43
N THR A 284 28.46 7.74 15.59
CA THR A 284 29.76 8.43 15.64
C THR A 284 30.56 8.04 16.88
N SER A 285 31.89 8.15 16.79
CA SER A 285 32.79 8.07 17.94
C SER A 285 32.95 9.41 18.69
N ARG A 286 32.30 10.48 18.23
CA ARG A 286 32.27 11.75 18.97
C ARG A 286 31.62 11.55 20.33
N PRO A 287 32.05 12.32 21.37
CA PRO A 287 31.46 12.19 22.72
C PRO A 287 30.02 12.68 22.78
N THR A 288 29.29 12.23 23.80
CA THR A 288 27.89 12.64 24.04
C THR A 288 27.71 14.16 24.13
N SER A 289 28.73 14.91 24.57
CA SER A 289 28.72 16.37 24.55
C SER A 289 28.50 16.99 23.17
N GLU A 290 28.87 16.28 22.10
CA GLU A 290 28.69 16.72 20.70
C GLU A 290 27.28 16.42 20.13
N LYS A 291 26.47 15.58 20.78
CA LYS A 291 25.15 15.17 20.29
C LYS A 291 24.26 16.35 19.88
N ILE A 292 24.16 17.38 20.73
CA ILE A 292 23.34 18.57 20.45
C ILE A 292 23.91 19.38 19.27
N ASN A 293 25.24 19.47 19.16
CA ASN A 293 25.91 20.19 18.09
C ASN A 293 25.68 19.48 16.73
N ILE A 294 25.73 18.14 16.69
CA ILE A 294 25.43 17.33 15.51
C ILE A 294 23.99 17.57 15.05
N ILE A 295 23.02 17.52 15.97
CA ILE A 295 21.61 17.77 15.65
C ILE A 295 21.42 19.17 15.07
N LYS A 296 21.99 20.20 15.73
CA LYS A 296 21.92 21.58 15.25
C LYS A 296 22.59 21.78 13.88
N PHE A 297 23.68 21.05 13.64
CA PHE A 297 24.36 21.09 12.35
C PHE A 297 23.45 20.50 11.24
N LEU A 298 22.87 19.31 11.46
CA LEU A 298 22.01 18.63 10.49
C LEU A 298 20.75 19.45 10.16
N LEU A 299 20.15 20.10 11.17
CA LEU A 299 18.99 20.98 10.97
C LEU A 299 19.26 22.17 10.04
N LYS A 300 20.51 22.63 9.87
CA LYS A 300 20.87 23.68 8.89
C LYS A 300 20.76 23.19 7.43
N TYR A 301 20.69 21.87 7.24
CA TYR A 301 20.55 21.20 5.93
C TYR A 301 19.18 20.54 5.76
N ASP A 302 18.19 20.96 6.59
CA ASP A 302 16.83 20.41 6.62
C ASP A 302 16.78 18.88 6.90
N ILE A 303 17.81 18.37 7.60
CA ILE A 303 17.91 16.97 7.99
C ILE A 303 17.45 16.81 9.45
N CYS A 304 16.28 16.15 9.62
CA CYS A 304 15.79 15.73 10.92
C CYS A 304 16.21 14.27 11.18
N CYS A 305 17.25 14.04 11.96
CA CYS A 305 17.65 12.69 12.33
C CYS A 305 16.75 12.11 13.43
N HIS A 306 16.51 10.78 13.38
CA HIS A 306 15.71 10.07 14.38
C HIS A 306 16.47 9.92 15.70
N GLU A 307 17.77 9.65 15.63
CA GLU A 307 18.64 9.46 16.78
C GLU A 307 20.10 9.77 16.43
N VAL A 308 20.91 10.10 17.44
CA VAL A 308 22.36 10.22 17.34
C VAL A 308 22.99 9.33 18.42
N ILE A 309 23.72 8.31 17.99
CA ILE A 309 24.45 7.36 18.85
C ILE A 309 25.90 7.80 18.91
N THR A 310 26.32 8.26 20.07
CA THR A 310 27.66 8.80 20.34
C THR A 310 28.54 7.79 21.10
N ASP A 311 29.79 8.13 21.34
CA ASP A 311 30.77 7.35 22.11
C ASP A 311 31.01 5.92 21.58
N LEU A 312 30.75 5.69 20.31
CA LEU A 312 31.03 4.40 19.69
C LEU A 312 32.54 4.15 19.61
N PRO A 313 33.00 2.92 19.80
CA PRO A 313 34.43 2.59 19.66
C PRO A 313 34.92 2.81 18.21
N HIS A 314 36.19 3.19 18.07
CA HIS A 314 36.88 3.26 16.78
C HIS A 314 37.15 1.83 16.24
N ALA A 315 36.06 1.14 15.86
CA ALA A 315 36.11 -0.26 15.40
C ALA A 315 35.05 -0.49 14.30
N GLY A 316 35.15 -1.64 13.64
CA GLY A 316 34.15 -2.06 12.66
C GLY A 316 32.76 -2.17 13.28
N ARG A 317 31.73 -1.89 12.47
CA ARG A 317 30.30 -2.02 12.83
C ARG A 317 29.72 -3.27 12.20
N ILE A 318 28.87 -3.98 12.95
CA ILE A 318 28.15 -5.16 12.47
C ILE A 318 26.66 -4.86 12.62
N LEU A 319 25.91 -4.99 11.54
CA LEU A 319 24.46 -4.98 11.53
C LEU A 319 23.96 -6.42 11.43
N ILE A 320 23.16 -6.88 12.42
CA ILE A 320 22.59 -8.23 12.43
C ILE A 320 21.09 -8.07 12.20
N ASN A 321 20.60 -8.67 11.12
CA ASN A 321 19.19 -8.69 10.77
C ASN A 321 18.75 -10.12 10.42
N ASP A 322 17.45 -10.41 10.50
CA ASP A 322 16.91 -11.68 10.06
C ASP A 322 16.80 -11.76 8.52
N PHE A 323 16.68 -12.97 8.03
CA PHE A 323 16.37 -13.24 6.63
C PHE A 323 15.26 -14.29 6.54
N SER A 324 14.19 -13.95 5.82
CA SER A 324 13.09 -14.86 5.57
C SER A 324 13.12 -15.38 4.13
N LYS A 325 12.86 -16.68 3.94
CA LYS A 325 12.70 -17.28 2.60
C LYS A 325 11.55 -16.67 1.80
N SER A 326 10.55 -16.10 2.49
CA SER A 326 9.45 -15.37 1.86
C SER A 326 9.79 -13.93 1.48
N ASN A 327 10.95 -13.43 1.91
CA ASN A 327 11.50 -12.15 1.49
C ASN A 327 12.75 -12.41 0.63
N PRO A 328 12.67 -12.31 -0.70
CA PRO A 328 13.78 -12.66 -1.60
C PRO A 328 14.94 -11.65 -1.56
N TYR A 329 14.80 -10.58 -0.79
CA TYR A 329 15.80 -9.52 -0.68
C TYR A 329 16.43 -9.50 0.72
N PRO A 330 17.76 -9.26 0.82
CA PRO A 330 18.39 -8.99 2.11
C PRO A 330 17.68 -7.84 2.82
N SER A 331 17.43 -8.01 4.13
CA SER A 331 16.81 -6.95 4.95
C SER A 331 17.83 -5.90 5.40
N SER A 332 19.14 -6.11 5.14
CA SER A 332 20.20 -5.15 5.42
C SER A 332 21.22 -5.08 4.30
N GLN A 333 21.80 -3.90 4.12
CA GLN A 333 22.87 -3.62 3.17
C GLN A 333 23.97 -2.82 3.88
N SER A 334 25.25 -3.10 3.60
CA SER A 334 26.37 -2.31 4.08
C SER A 334 27.02 -1.55 2.92
N ILE A 335 27.18 -0.24 3.08
CA ILE A 335 27.85 0.65 2.15
C ILE A 335 29.12 1.16 2.83
N ASN A 336 30.28 0.92 2.22
CA ASN A 336 31.56 1.42 2.72
C ASN A 336 32.08 2.48 1.73
N LEU A 337 31.84 3.74 2.06
CA LEU A 337 32.36 4.86 1.27
C LEU A 337 33.84 5.08 1.52
N VAL A 338 34.53 5.54 0.49
CA VAL A 338 35.85 6.13 0.69
C VAL A 338 35.69 7.36 1.58
N ARG A 339 36.54 7.50 2.59
CA ARG A 339 36.50 8.61 3.55
C ARG A 339 36.48 9.95 2.80
N ASP A 340 35.61 10.85 3.22
CA ASP A 340 35.43 12.19 2.66
C ASP A 340 34.95 12.21 1.19
N SER A 341 34.53 11.07 0.61
CA SER A 341 33.94 11.04 -0.72
C SER A 341 32.54 11.68 -0.73
N ASN A 342 32.13 12.16 -1.89
CA ASN A 342 30.86 12.87 -2.11
C ASN A 342 29.86 12.09 -2.99
N ASN A 343 30.05 10.77 -3.12
CA ASN A 343 29.30 9.93 -4.05
C ASN A 343 28.29 8.98 -3.36
N LEU A 344 27.76 9.34 -2.20
CA LEU A 344 26.78 8.52 -1.47
C LEU A 344 25.56 8.15 -2.34
N SER A 345 25.14 9.05 -3.23
CA SER A 345 23.99 8.85 -4.13
C SER A 345 24.13 7.66 -5.10
N GLU A 346 25.37 7.20 -5.39
CA GLU A 346 25.60 6.08 -6.30
C GLU A 346 25.20 4.72 -5.70
N TYR A 347 24.88 4.65 -4.41
CA TYR A 347 24.61 3.40 -3.67
C TYR A 347 23.13 3.23 -3.28
N PHE A 348 22.26 4.18 -3.63
CA PHE A 348 20.83 4.18 -3.27
C PHE A 348 19.94 4.02 -4.50
#